data_3f2bf813e75ff1f5930ef95a07d993d5
#
_entry.id   3f2bf813e75ff1f5930ef95a07d993d5
#
_cell.length_a   1.000
_cell.length_b   1.000
_cell.length_c   1.000
_cell.angle_alpha   90.00
_cell.angle_beta   90.00
_cell.angle_gamma   90.00
#
_symmetry.space_group_name_H-M   'P 1'
#
loop_
_entity.id
_entity.type
_entity.pdbx_description
1 polymer ?
#
loop_
_entity_poly.entity_id
_entity_poly.type
_entity_poly.pdbx_seq_one_letter_code
_entity_poly.pdbx_strand_id
1 'polypeptide(L)'
;MAEQPLTETTPVIDREKIIMPRYKVLLHNDDVNTMEHVLKALRKVFNFDEQECVRIMIEAHNNGLALCTVEPLEQAEHHRDQLISFSLVATIEPE
;
A
#
# COMPACT_ATOMS: atom_id res chain seq x y z
N MET A 1 9.86 -6.49 -42.55
CA MET A 1 9.73 -6.75 -42.03
C MET A 1 9.50 -7.06 -40.68
N ALA A 2 9.62 -8.08 -40.35
CA ALA A 2 9.25 -8.56 -39.06
C ALA A 2 9.92 -7.86 -37.91
N GLU A 3 10.97 -7.25 -38.20
CA GLU A 3 11.70 -6.66 -37.14
C GLU A 3 10.98 -5.55 -36.45
N GLN A 4 10.10 -4.88 -37.07
CA GLN A 4 9.43 -3.79 -36.42
C GLN A 4 8.64 -4.19 -35.21
N PRO A 5 7.78 -5.19 -35.30
CA PRO A 5 6.98 -5.55 -34.15
C PRO A 5 7.80 -5.92 -32.96
N LEU A 6 8.87 -6.62 -33.18
CA LEU A 6 9.73 -7.04 -32.08
C LEU A 6 10.33 -5.85 -31.36
N THR A 7 10.81 -4.92 -32.12
CA THR A 7 11.47 -3.77 -31.56
C THR A 7 10.54 -2.95 -30.72
N GLU A 8 9.34 -2.80 -31.16
CA GLU A 8 8.40 -1.94 -30.47
C GLU A 8 7.97 -2.53 -29.15
N THR A 9 7.76 -3.81 -29.10
CA THR A 9 7.25 -4.43 -27.90
C THR A 9 8.20 -4.32 -26.73
N THR A 10 9.45 -4.58 -26.97
CA THR A 10 10.43 -4.58 -25.90
C THR A 10 10.56 -3.25 -25.17
N PRO A 11 10.71 -2.15 -25.90
CA PRO A 11 10.85 -0.87 -25.22
C PRO A 11 9.65 -0.49 -24.38
N VAL A 12 8.46 -0.88 -24.80
CA VAL A 12 7.27 -0.54 -24.03
C VAL A 12 7.29 -1.23 -22.69
N ILE A 13 7.66 -2.49 -22.66
CA ILE A 13 7.71 -3.24 -21.41
C ILE A 13 8.75 -2.64 -20.48
N ASP A 14 9.91 -2.33 -21.01
CA ASP A 14 10.96 -1.75 -20.18
C ASP A 14 10.56 -0.42 -19.61
N ARG A 15 9.88 0.38 -20.41
CA ARG A 15 9.46 1.69 -19.97
C ARG A 15 8.50 1.60 -18.80
N GLU A 16 7.59 0.65 -18.84
CA GLU A 16 6.65 0.49 -17.74
C GLU A 16 7.35 0.12 -16.46
N LYS A 17 8.31 -0.75 -16.52
CA LYS A 17 9.04 -1.14 -15.34
C LYS A 17 9.79 0.03 -14.73
N ILE A 18 10.34 0.88 -15.57
CA ILE A 18 11.15 1.98 -15.10
C ILE A 18 10.34 3.09 -14.49
N ILE A 19 9.23 3.44 -15.12
CA ILE A 19 8.50 4.64 -14.72
C ILE A 19 7.37 4.36 -13.73
N MET A 20 7.19 3.12 -13.33
CA MET A 20 6.11 2.78 -12.41
C MET A 20 6.69 2.09 -11.17
N PRO A 21 7.53 2.78 -10.43
CA PRO A 21 8.05 2.19 -9.20
C PRO A 21 6.91 2.01 -8.20
N ARG A 22 7.06 1.02 -7.34
CA ARG A 22 6.03 0.70 -6.37
C ARG A 22 6.48 1.10 -4.99
N TYR A 23 5.51 1.38 -4.16
CA TYR A 23 5.75 1.84 -2.79
C TYR A 23 4.97 1.00 -1.83
N LYS A 24 5.54 0.79 -0.65
CA LYS A 24 4.86 0.10 0.42
C LYS A 24 4.07 1.10 1.25
N VAL A 25 2.84 0.75 1.57
CA VAL A 25 2.05 1.53 2.52
C VAL A 25 2.13 0.79 3.85
N LEU A 26 2.62 1.48 4.87
CA LEU A 26 2.90 0.88 6.16
C LEU A 26 2.01 1.50 7.23
N LEU A 27 1.43 0.63 8.05
CA LEU A 27 0.65 1.05 9.21
C LEU A 27 1.52 0.85 10.45
N HIS A 28 1.66 1.89 11.25
CA HIS A 28 2.47 1.84 12.46
C HIS A 28 1.58 1.64 13.67
N ASN A 29 2.11 0.95 14.67
CA ASN A 29 1.39 0.78 15.91
C ASN A 29 1.25 2.11 16.62
N ASP A 30 0.09 2.33 17.25
CA ASP A 30 -0.07 3.47 18.15
C ASP A 30 -0.97 3.02 19.30
N ASP A 31 -0.82 3.69 20.44
CA ASP A 31 -1.56 3.31 21.64
C ASP A 31 -2.79 4.18 21.85
N VAL A 32 -3.11 5.06 20.91
CA VAL A 32 -4.21 5.99 21.06
C VAL A 32 -5.50 5.42 20.52
N ASN A 33 -5.43 4.77 19.36
CA ASN A 33 -6.61 4.29 18.66
C ASN A 33 -7.01 2.89 19.16
N THR A 34 -8.33 2.65 19.22
CA THR A 34 -8.82 1.34 19.60
C THR A 34 -8.67 0.38 18.42
N MET A 35 -8.66 -0.90 18.74
CA MET A 35 -8.60 -1.93 17.70
C MET A 35 -9.78 -1.84 16.76
N GLU A 36 -10.97 -1.55 17.29
CA GLU A 36 -12.16 -1.40 16.47
C GLU A 36 -11.99 -0.28 15.45
N HIS A 37 -11.43 0.83 15.91
CA HIS A 37 -11.23 1.97 15.04
C HIS A 37 -10.26 1.63 13.90
N VAL A 38 -9.16 0.94 14.25
CA VAL A 38 -8.17 0.56 13.27
C VAL A 38 -8.78 -0.39 12.23
N LEU A 39 -9.54 -1.38 12.67
CA LEU A 39 -10.19 -2.30 11.75
C LEU A 39 -11.14 -1.59 10.80
N LYS A 40 -11.92 -0.66 11.34
CA LYS A 40 -12.87 0.08 10.53
C LYS A 40 -12.14 0.92 9.49
N ALA A 41 -11.06 1.58 9.89
CA ALA A 41 -10.30 2.42 8.99
C ALA A 41 -9.70 1.58 7.86
N LEU A 42 -9.09 0.46 8.19
CA LEU A 42 -8.48 -0.41 7.18
C LEU A 42 -9.52 -0.90 6.18
N ARG A 43 -10.69 -1.25 6.67
CA ARG A 43 -11.75 -1.70 5.78
C ARG A 43 -12.21 -0.58 4.84
N LYS A 44 -12.33 0.63 5.37
CA LYS A 44 -12.78 1.75 4.55
C LYS A 44 -11.75 2.19 3.54
N VAL A 45 -10.49 2.20 3.94
CA VAL A 45 -9.44 2.68 3.05
C VAL A 45 -9.12 1.69 1.95
N PHE A 46 -8.97 0.41 2.31
CA PHE A 46 -8.51 -0.60 1.35
C PHE A 46 -9.59 -1.55 0.87
N ASN A 47 -10.73 -1.58 1.58
CA ASN A 47 -11.79 -2.52 1.24
C ASN A 47 -11.33 -3.97 1.34
N PHE A 48 -10.37 -4.24 2.22
CA PHE A 48 -9.92 -5.61 2.50
C PHE A 48 -11.02 -6.35 3.27
N ASP A 49 -11.00 -7.69 3.20
CA ASP A 49 -11.92 -8.45 4.02
C ASP A 49 -11.45 -8.39 5.47
N GLU A 50 -12.30 -8.88 6.36
CA GLU A 50 -12.04 -8.74 7.78
C GLU A 50 -10.77 -9.47 8.20
N GLN A 51 -10.54 -10.63 7.61
CA GLN A 51 -9.38 -11.43 7.95
C GLN A 51 -8.09 -10.68 7.67
N GLU A 52 -8.04 -10.02 6.53
CA GLU A 52 -6.85 -9.26 6.15
C GLU A 52 -6.67 -8.04 7.05
N CYS A 53 -7.76 -7.37 7.39
CA CYS A 53 -7.69 -6.22 8.30
C CYS A 53 -7.17 -6.64 9.67
N VAL A 54 -7.63 -7.77 10.16
CA VAL A 54 -7.17 -8.27 11.45
C VAL A 54 -5.70 -8.62 11.41
N ARG A 55 -5.27 -9.24 10.31
CA ARG A 55 -3.86 -9.60 10.14
C ARG A 55 -2.98 -8.37 10.23
N ILE A 56 -3.36 -7.32 9.51
CA ILE A 56 -2.56 -6.09 9.49
C ILE A 56 -2.53 -5.46 10.88
N MET A 57 -3.68 -5.41 11.53
CA MET A 57 -3.76 -4.82 12.85
C MET A 57 -2.88 -5.57 13.85
N ILE A 58 -2.94 -6.89 13.85
CA ILE A 58 -2.17 -7.68 14.78
C ILE A 58 -0.68 -7.56 14.48
N GLU A 59 -0.33 -7.55 13.21
CA GLU A 59 1.07 -7.42 12.83
C GLU A 59 1.64 -6.09 13.29
N ALA A 60 0.88 -5.01 13.10
CA ALA A 60 1.33 -3.69 13.56
C ALA A 60 1.48 -3.67 15.06
N HIS A 61 0.54 -4.28 15.77
CA HIS A 61 0.59 -4.30 17.24
C HIS A 61 1.80 -5.08 17.74
N ASN A 62 2.08 -6.22 17.15
CA ASN A 62 3.15 -7.09 17.64
C ASN A 62 4.53 -6.66 17.17
N ASN A 63 4.64 -6.15 15.96
CA ASN A 63 5.94 -5.86 15.36
C ASN A 63 6.25 -4.39 15.24
N GLY A 64 5.32 -3.53 15.63
CA GLY A 64 5.54 -2.08 15.53
C GLY A 64 5.05 -1.49 14.23
N LEU A 65 4.99 -2.29 13.16
CA LEU A 65 4.45 -1.81 11.90
C LEU A 65 4.03 -3.01 11.03
N ALA A 66 3.14 -2.76 10.09
CA ALA A 66 2.65 -3.79 9.20
C ALA A 66 2.58 -3.28 7.78
N LEU A 67 2.83 -4.16 6.83
CA LEU A 67 2.69 -3.84 5.41
C LEU A 67 1.22 -3.99 5.03
N CYS A 68 0.63 -2.91 4.54
CA CYS A 68 -0.75 -2.94 4.08
C CYS A 68 -0.84 -3.36 2.63
N THR A 69 -0.07 -2.71 1.77
CA THR A 69 -0.14 -2.98 0.35
C THR A 69 1.10 -2.39 -0.33
N VAL A 70 1.33 -2.82 -1.58
CA VAL A 70 2.41 -2.30 -2.42
C VAL A 70 1.75 -1.83 -3.69
N GLU A 71 1.96 -0.57 -4.06
CA GLU A 71 1.25 0.03 -5.16
C GLU A 71 2.02 1.23 -5.71
N PRO A 72 1.63 1.76 -6.88
CA PRO A 72 2.30 2.94 -7.42
C PRO A 72 2.22 4.12 -6.47
N LEU A 73 3.17 5.04 -6.62
CA LEU A 73 3.32 6.15 -5.68
C LEU A 73 2.04 6.93 -5.45
N GLU A 74 1.34 7.25 -6.52
CA GLU A 74 0.14 8.06 -6.40
C GLU A 74 -0.93 7.39 -5.54
N GLN A 75 -1.13 6.11 -5.76
CA GLN A 75 -2.08 5.37 -4.95
C GLN A 75 -1.60 5.20 -3.52
N ALA A 76 -0.31 4.97 -3.36
CA ALA A 76 0.25 4.81 -2.01
C ALA A 76 0.08 6.08 -1.20
N GLU A 77 0.33 7.22 -1.81
CA GLU A 77 0.14 8.50 -1.13
C GLU A 77 -1.32 8.70 -0.76
N HIS A 78 -2.22 8.36 -1.67
CA HIS A 78 -3.65 8.51 -1.41
C HIS A 78 -4.09 7.68 -0.22
N HIS A 79 -3.68 6.42 -0.20
CA HIS A 79 -4.06 5.53 0.89
C HIS A 79 -3.42 5.94 2.21
N ARG A 80 -2.15 6.35 2.17
CA ARG A 80 -1.50 6.86 3.37
C ARG A 80 -2.27 8.05 3.94
N ASP A 81 -2.64 8.98 3.07
CA ASP A 81 -3.34 10.17 3.53
C ASP A 81 -4.72 9.83 4.08
N GLN A 82 -5.39 8.83 3.51
CA GLN A 82 -6.66 8.40 4.05
C GLN A 82 -6.49 7.79 5.44
N LEU A 83 -5.46 6.98 5.64
CA LEU A 83 -5.20 6.42 6.96
C LEU A 83 -4.93 7.52 7.97
N ILE A 84 -4.15 8.52 7.57
CA ILE A 84 -3.87 9.65 8.45
C ILE A 84 -5.14 10.42 8.78
N SER A 85 -6.07 10.50 7.82
CA SER A 85 -7.33 11.18 8.09
C SER A 85 -8.18 10.45 9.13
N PHE A 86 -7.91 9.17 9.36
CA PHE A 86 -8.53 8.40 10.43
C PHE A 86 -7.71 8.45 11.71
N SER A 87 -6.73 9.34 11.77
CA SER A 87 -5.87 9.51 12.94
C SER A 87 -4.93 8.33 13.17
N LEU A 88 -4.65 7.57 12.14
CA LEU A 88 -3.68 6.48 12.24
C LEU A 88 -2.31 6.98 11.81
N VAL A 89 -1.27 6.27 12.24
CA VAL A 89 0.09 6.59 11.85
C VAL A 89 0.46 5.70 10.66
N ALA A 90 0.67 6.33 9.51
CA ALA A 90 0.96 5.59 8.28
C ALA A 90 2.06 6.29 7.51
N THR A 91 2.88 5.50 6.84
CA THR A 91 3.96 6.01 6.01
C THR A 91 4.04 5.22 4.71
N ILE A 92 4.80 5.73 3.76
CA ILE A 92 5.11 4.98 2.55
C ILE A 92 6.61 4.99 2.35
N GLU A 93 7.09 3.96 1.67
CA GLU A 93 8.51 3.91 1.32
C GLU A 93 8.69 3.07 0.06
N PRO A 94 9.74 3.33 -0.71
CA PRO A 94 9.97 2.55 -1.94
C PRO A 94 10.06 1.07 -1.65
N GLU A 95 9.53 0.28 -2.57
CA GLU A 95 9.55 -1.18 -2.43
C GLU A 95 10.99 -1.78 -2.54
#